data_e60acc95aed5daf31a875ece6cb46210
#
_entry.id   e60acc95aed5daf31a875ece6cb46210
#
_cell.length_a   1.000
_cell.length_b   1.000
_cell.length_c   1.000
_cell.angle_alpha   90.00
_cell.angle_beta   90.00
_cell.angle_gamma   90.00
#
_symmetry.space_group_name_H-M   'P 1'
#
loop_
_entity.id
_entity.type
_entity.pdbx_description
1 polymer ?
#
loop_
_entity_poly.entity_id
_entity_poly.type
_entity_poly.pdbx_seq_one_letter_code
_entity_poly.pdbx_strand_id
1 'polypeptide(L)'
;FDPNLRPPLWDSLDMAKEMMEYGFRYCDMLKISDNEIQFVTGKEDYDEGIRILQEKYHIPLIFLTMGKEGSRAYYQDLRVEKKGFTVKAIETTGAGDTFCGCAIHGLLTHGMDGMNEEVLGEILTYANAGAALITMKKGAIRSMPDPENITKMIKEA
;
A
#
# COMPACT_ATOMS: atom_id res chain seq x y z
N PHE A 1 5.90 4.18 6.58
CA PHE A 1 6.25 2.86 7.08
C PHE A 1 5.58 1.78 6.22
N ASP A 2 6.31 0.70 5.89
CA ASP A 2 5.81 -0.53 5.27
C ASP A 2 6.33 -1.69 6.13
N PRO A 3 5.50 -2.37 6.94
CA PRO A 3 5.95 -3.43 7.83
C PRO A 3 6.54 -4.62 7.08
N ASN A 4 5.98 -4.95 5.92
CA ASN A 4 6.48 -5.98 5.03
C ASN A 4 6.82 -7.29 5.76
N LEU A 5 5.85 -7.82 6.49
CA LEU A 5 6.01 -8.98 7.38
C LEU A 5 6.63 -10.17 6.66
N ARG A 6 7.71 -10.67 7.22
CA ARG A 6 8.43 -11.87 6.79
C ARG A 6 8.59 -12.81 7.97
N PRO A 7 7.61 -13.69 8.26
CA PRO A 7 7.63 -14.55 9.45
C PRO A 7 8.95 -15.27 9.71
N PRO A 8 9.65 -15.84 8.69
CA PRO A 8 10.90 -16.55 8.92
C PRO A 8 12.08 -15.70 9.42
N LEU A 9 11.95 -14.36 9.39
CA LEU A 9 13.00 -13.44 9.86
C LEU A 9 12.83 -13.02 11.33
N TRP A 10 11.78 -13.50 12.00
CA TRP A 10 11.45 -13.14 13.36
C TRP A 10 11.60 -14.34 14.31
N ASP A 11 12.10 -14.11 15.50
CA ASP A 11 12.19 -15.15 16.54
C ASP A 11 10.80 -15.64 16.98
N SER A 12 9.80 -14.74 16.94
CA SER A 12 8.39 -15.08 17.14
C SER A 12 7.46 -14.11 16.41
N LEU A 13 6.24 -14.55 16.16
CA LEU A 13 5.19 -13.68 15.58
C LEU A 13 4.75 -12.58 16.57
N ASP A 14 4.82 -12.84 17.86
CA ASP A 14 4.52 -11.83 18.90
C ASP A 14 5.55 -10.70 18.85
N MET A 15 6.85 -11.03 18.71
CA MET A 15 7.89 -10.01 18.52
C MET A 15 7.70 -9.24 17.21
N ALA A 16 7.36 -9.92 16.12
CA ALA A 16 7.05 -9.25 14.86
C ALA A 16 5.92 -8.24 15.02
N LYS A 17 4.83 -8.64 15.69
CA LYS A 17 3.69 -7.76 15.97
C LYS A 17 4.07 -6.57 16.83
N GLU A 18 4.84 -6.79 17.90
CA GLU A 18 5.33 -5.72 18.77
C GLU A 18 6.16 -4.69 18.00
N MET A 19 7.05 -5.14 17.12
CA MET A 19 7.89 -4.25 16.30
C MET A 19 7.08 -3.52 15.21
N MET A 20 6.06 -4.15 14.64
CA MET A 20 5.13 -3.47 13.75
C MET A 20 4.35 -2.38 14.51
N GLU A 21 3.84 -2.69 15.70
CA GLU A 21 3.16 -1.72 16.57
C GLU A 21 4.08 -0.57 17.00
N TYR A 22 5.37 -0.85 17.22
CA TYR A 22 6.35 0.21 17.45
C TYR A 22 6.45 1.15 16.24
N GLY A 23 6.55 0.60 15.01
CA GLY A 23 6.59 1.41 13.78
C GLY A 23 5.33 2.25 13.56
N PHE A 24 4.15 1.73 13.90
CA PHE A 24 2.88 2.45 13.75
C PHE A 24 2.82 3.73 14.59
N ARG A 25 3.50 3.80 15.74
CA ARG A 25 3.52 4.98 16.62
C ARG A 25 4.27 6.18 16.05
N TYR A 26 5.09 5.97 15.02
CA TYR A 26 6.00 6.98 14.49
C TYR A 26 5.81 7.25 12.99
N CYS A 27 4.83 6.64 12.35
CA CYS A 27 4.65 6.83 10.92
C CYS A 27 3.55 7.84 10.60
N ASP A 28 3.84 8.74 9.65
CA ASP A 28 2.86 9.67 9.10
C ASP A 28 2.08 9.04 7.94
N MET A 29 2.67 8.06 7.29
CA MET A 29 2.07 7.26 6.23
C MET A 29 2.36 5.78 6.47
N LEU A 30 1.32 4.97 6.48
CA LEU A 30 1.39 3.52 6.54
C LEU A 30 0.96 2.91 5.20
N LYS A 31 1.78 2.04 4.62
CA LYS A 31 1.29 1.07 3.62
C LYS A 31 1.22 -0.29 4.32
N ILE A 32 0.10 -0.95 4.23
CA ILE A 32 -0.14 -2.25 4.85
C ILE A 32 -0.91 -3.16 3.89
N SER A 33 -0.63 -4.47 3.91
CA SER A 33 -1.37 -5.45 3.11
C SER A 33 -2.58 -6.03 3.86
N ASP A 34 -3.49 -6.66 3.11
CA ASP A 34 -4.64 -7.38 3.63
C ASP A 34 -4.26 -8.43 4.70
N ASN A 35 -3.24 -9.23 4.43
CA ASN A 35 -2.75 -10.22 5.39
C ASN A 35 -2.14 -9.59 6.65
N GLU A 36 -1.44 -8.46 6.50
CA GLU A 36 -0.81 -7.77 7.62
C GLU A 36 -1.84 -7.08 8.52
N ILE A 37 -2.87 -6.45 7.94
CA ILE A 37 -3.94 -5.84 8.75
C ILE A 37 -4.69 -6.89 9.56
N GLN A 38 -4.98 -8.06 8.97
CA GLN A 38 -5.57 -9.19 9.69
C GLN A 38 -4.65 -9.70 10.79
N PHE A 39 -3.36 -9.82 10.51
CA PHE A 39 -2.36 -10.28 11.48
C PHE A 39 -2.28 -9.38 12.71
N VAL A 40 -2.21 -8.06 12.53
CA VAL A 40 -2.03 -7.13 13.66
C VAL A 40 -3.32 -6.86 14.43
N THR A 41 -4.48 -6.86 13.76
CA THR A 41 -5.75 -6.49 14.38
C THR A 41 -6.64 -7.69 14.74
N GLY A 42 -6.43 -8.84 14.10
CA GLY A 42 -7.28 -10.00 14.21
C GLY A 42 -8.67 -9.84 13.57
N LYS A 43 -8.84 -8.81 12.72
CA LYS A 43 -10.11 -8.49 12.06
C LYS A 43 -10.11 -8.97 10.62
N GLU A 44 -11.23 -9.60 10.20
CA GLU A 44 -11.45 -9.97 8.80
C GLU A 44 -11.94 -8.77 7.97
N ASP A 45 -12.71 -7.88 8.60
CA ASP A 45 -13.13 -6.63 7.97
C ASP A 45 -11.96 -5.62 7.99
N TYR A 46 -11.53 -5.26 6.79
CA TYR A 46 -10.38 -4.35 6.63
C TYR A 46 -10.68 -2.93 7.12
N ASP A 47 -11.89 -2.43 6.91
CA ASP A 47 -12.27 -1.08 7.33
C ASP A 47 -12.32 -1.01 8.87
N GLU A 48 -12.78 -2.08 9.56
CA GLU A 48 -12.69 -2.19 11.01
C GLU A 48 -11.23 -2.24 11.49
N GLY A 49 -10.38 -3.04 10.81
CA GLY A 49 -8.96 -3.13 11.13
C GLY A 49 -8.24 -1.80 10.98
N ILE A 50 -8.48 -1.09 9.89
CA ILE A 50 -7.89 0.25 9.64
C ILE A 50 -8.34 1.24 10.72
N ARG A 51 -9.63 1.25 11.09
CA ARG A 51 -10.16 2.12 12.13
C ARG A 51 -9.45 1.90 13.48
N ILE A 52 -9.20 0.63 13.84
CA ILE A 52 -8.42 0.30 15.05
C ILE A 52 -7.02 0.92 15.00
N LEU A 53 -6.32 0.84 13.86
CA LEU A 53 -4.99 1.42 13.72
C LEU A 53 -5.02 2.94 13.80
N GLN A 54 -5.99 3.59 13.14
CA GLN A 54 -6.15 5.04 13.18
C GLN A 54 -6.45 5.55 14.59
N GLU A 55 -7.39 4.89 15.30
CA GLU A 55 -7.76 5.26 16.67
C GLU A 55 -6.61 5.04 17.67
N LYS A 56 -5.88 3.92 17.54
CA LYS A 56 -4.81 3.54 18.50
C LYS A 56 -3.51 4.30 18.29
N TYR A 57 -3.13 4.55 17.03
CA TYR A 57 -1.80 5.08 16.69
C TYR A 57 -1.85 6.45 16.03
N HIS A 58 -3.04 6.97 15.72
CA HIS A 58 -3.25 8.28 15.09
C HIS A 58 -2.53 8.45 13.76
N ILE A 59 -2.45 7.39 12.95
CA ILE A 59 -1.78 7.41 11.65
C ILE A 59 -2.62 8.23 10.67
N PRO A 60 -2.09 9.35 10.13
CA PRO A 60 -2.88 10.26 9.31
C PRO A 60 -3.30 9.67 7.97
N LEU A 61 -2.41 8.91 7.31
CA LEU A 61 -2.63 8.36 5.98
C LEU A 61 -2.29 6.87 5.96
N ILE A 62 -3.24 6.04 5.55
CA ILE A 62 -3.05 4.59 5.41
C ILE A 62 -3.42 4.15 4.01
N PHE A 63 -2.51 3.41 3.36
CA PHE A 63 -2.77 2.69 2.12
C PHE A 63 -2.86 1.19 2.41
N LEU A 64 -3.99 0.59 2.10
CA LEU A 64 -4.21 -0.86 2.17
C LEU A 64 -4.08 -1.47 0.78
N THR A 65 -3.21 -2.46 0.62
CA THR A 65 -3.07 -3.23 -0.63
C THR A 65 -3.75 -4.59 -0.51
N MET A 66 -4.53 -4.97 -1.52
CA MET A 66 -5.35 -6.20 -1.55
C MET A 66 -5.00 -7.06 -2.78
N GLY A 67 -3.72 -7.13 -3.10
CA GLY A 67 -3.22 -7.90 -4.24
C GLY A 67 -3.88 -7.49 -5.56
N LYS A 68 -4.43 -8.45 -6.28
CA LYS A 68 -5.09 -8.23 -7.58
C LYS A 68 -6.40 -7.43 -7.49
N GLU A 69 -6.98 -7.36 -6.31
CA GLU A 69 -8.25 -6.64 -6.10
C GLU A 69 -8.03 -5.13 -6.09
N GLY A 70 -6.79 -4.68 -5.85
CA GLY A 70 -6.42 -3.28 -5.89
C GLY A 70 -6.03 -2.73 -4.52
N SER A 71 -6.47 -1.52 -4.21
CA SER A 71 -6.04 -0.84 -3.00
C SER A 71 -7.08 0.17 -2.49
N ARG A 72 -6.93 0.51 -1.21
CA ARG A 72 -7.70 1.55 -0.53
C ARG A 72 -6.77 2.58 0.09
N ALA A 73 -7.23 3.82 0.15
CA ALA A 73 -6.60 4.88 0.92
C ALA A 73 -7.56 5.41 1.98
N TYR A 74 -7.02 5.68 3.16
CA TYR A 74 -7.75 6.23 4.29
C TYR A 74 -7.01 7.46 4.79
N TYR A 75 -7.68 8.60 4.76
CA TYR A 75 -7.16 9.89 5.24
C TYR A 75 -8.28 10.65 5.93
N GLN A 76 -8.11 10.93 7.23
CA GLN A 76 -9.20 11.48 8.04
C GLN A 76 -10.48 10.61 7.91
N ASP A 77 -11.61 11.22 7.51
CA ASP A 77 -12.88 10.52 7.27
C ASP A 77 -13.03 9.99 5.84
N LEU A 78 -12.03 10.22 4.98
CA LEU A 78 -12.05 9.77 3.58
C LEU A 78 -11.63 8.31 3.48
N ARG A 79 -12.38 7.57 2.67
CA ARG A 79 -12.07 6.22 2.21
C ARG A 79 -12.21 6.16 0.70
N VAL A 80 -11.13 5.97 0.02
CA VAL A 80 -11.09 5.84 -1.45
C VAL A 80 -10.63 4.44 -1.82
N GLU A 81 -11.25 3.86 -2.84
CA GLU A 81 -10.90 2.53 -3.34
C GLU A 81 -10.68 2.58 -4.85
N LYS A 82 -9.64 1.88 -5.31
CA LYS A 82 -9.37 1.66 -6.75
C LYS A 82 -9.05 0.21 -7.00
N LYS A 83 -9.65 -0.35 -8.05
CA LYS A 83 -9.39 -1.72 -8.50
C LYS A 83 -7.97 -1.85 -9.04
N GLY A 84 -7.41 -3.05 -8.93
CA GLY A 84 -6.14 -3.40 -9.56
C GLY A 84 -6.27 -3.52 -11.08
N PHE A 85 -5.14 -3.40 -11.77
CA PHE A 85 -5.07 -3.66 -13.22
C PHE A 85 -4.97 -5.17 -13.46
N THR A 86 -5.76 -5.66 -14.41
CA THR A 86 -5.72 -7.06 -14.81
C THR A 86 -4.54 -7.30 -15.74
N VAL A 87 -3.53 -8.02 -15.27
CA VAL A 87 -2.32 -8.33 -16.02
C VAL A 87 -1.97 -9.82 -15.91
N LYS A 88 -1.17 -10.31 -16.86
CA LYS A 88 -0.56 -11.64 -16.76
C LYS A 88 0.70 -11.53 -15.90
N ALA A 89 0.55 -11.72 -14.59
CA ALA A 89 1.68 -11.70 -13.67
C ALA A 89 2.62 -12.90 -13.91
N ILE A 90 3.93 -12.62 -13.85
CA ILE A 90 5.02 -13.60 -13.93
C ILE A 90 5.63 -13.79 -12.56
N GLU A 91 5.83 -12.69 -11.83
CA GLU A 91 6.43 -12.67 -10.50
C GLU A 91 5.85 -11.49 -9.70
N THR A 92 5.55 -11.71 -8.41
CA THR A 92 4.95 -10.66 -7.57
C THR A 92 5.95 -9.93 -6.68
N THR A 93 7.23 -10.33 -6.74
CA THR A 93 8.30 -9.69 -5.95
C THR A 93 8.41 -8.20 -6.32
N GLY A 94 8.41 -7.35 -5.31
CA GLY A 94 8.54 -5.90 -5.49
C GLY A 94 7.24 -5.16 -5.81
N ALA A 95 6.10 -5.85 -5.96
CA ALA A 95 4.82 -5.17 -6.23
C ALA A 95 4.43 -4.22 -5.08
N GLY A 96 4.55 -4.68 -3.83
CA GLY A 96 4.30 -3.86 -2.64
C GLY A 96 5.26 -2.67 -2.54
N ASP A 97 6.55 -2.90 -2.78
CA ASP A 97 7.57 -1.84 -2.75
C ASP A 97 7.33 -0.79 -3.84
N THR A 98 6.97 -1.24 -5.06
CA THR A 98 6.64 -0.33 -6.17
C THR A 98 5.38 0.48 -5.85
N PHE A 99 4.34 -0.16 -5.33
CA PHE A 99 3.14 0.54 -4.86
C PHE A 99 3.50 1.60 -3.82
N CYS A 100 4.26 1.23 -2.79
CA CYS A 100 4.70 2.13 -1.73
C CYS A 100 5.50 3.33 -2.29
N GLY A 101 6.44 3.07 -3.19
CA GLY A 101 7.24 4.12 -3.85
C GLY A 101 6.36 5.10 -4.64
N CYS A 102 5.37 4.60 -5.40
CA CYS A 102 4.42 5.44 -6.13
C CYS A 102 3.53 6.25 -5.17
N ALA A 103 3.07 5.66 -4.07
CA ALA A 103 2.27 6.34 -3.07
C ALA A 103 3.06 7.46 -2.36
N ILE A 104 4.34 7.21 -2.01
CA ILE A 104 5.24 8.21 -1.45
C ILE A 104 5.46 9.36 -2.46
N HIS A 105 5.67 9.05 -3.73
CA HIS A 105 5.80 10.06 -4.78
C HIS A 105 4.57 10.97 -4.85
N GLY A 106 3.37 10.38 -4.83
CA GLY A 106 2.12 11.15 -4.79
C GLY A 106 2.01 12.03 -3.54
N LEU A 107 2.31 11.48 -2.37
CA LEU A 107 2.33 12.23 -1.11
C LEU A 107 3.30 13.42 -1.15
N LEU A 108 4.51 13.23 -1.67
CA LEU A 108 5.51 14.30 -1.79
C LEU A 108 5.12 15.36 -2.82
N THR A 109 4.37 14.98 -3.85
CA THR A 109 3.91 15.90 -4.89
C THR A 109 2.79 16.81 -4.38
N HIS A 110 1.84 16.29 -3.62
CA HIS A 110 0.65 17.03 -3.19
C HIS A 110 0.73 17.55 -1.75
N GLY A 111 1.64 16.98 -0.94
CA GLY A 111 1.71 17.24 0.50
C GLY A 111 0.55 16.57 1.25
N MET A 112 0.70 16.45 2.57
CA MET A 112 -0.34 15.83 3.42
C MET A 112 -1.65 16.67 3.40
N ASP A 113 -1.53 17.99 3.45
CA ASP A 113 -2.68 18.91 3.47
C ASP A 113 -3.43 18.96 2.12
N GLY A 114 -2.79 18.50 1.05
CA GLY A 114 -3.39 18.42 -0.28
C GLY A 114 -4.22 17.15 -0.52
N MET A 115 -4.25 16.21 0.44
CA MET A 115 -4.99 14.96 0.31
C MET A 115 -6.50 15.21 0.31
N ASN A 116 -7.16 14.78 -0.74
CA ASN A 116 -8.60 14.77 -0.92
C ASN A 116 -9.00 13.52 -1.72
N GLU A 117 -10.28 13.30 -1.95
CA GLU A 117 -10.79 12.11 -2.63
C GLU A 117 -10.21 11.94 -4.05
N GLU A 118 -10.10 13.03 -4.82
CA GLU A 118 -9.56 13.03 -6.18
C GLU A 118 -8.06 12.65 -6.17
N VAL A 119 -7.26 13.36 -5.38
CA VAL A 119 -5.80 13.12 -5.25
C VAL A 119 -5.52 11.71 -4.75
N LEU A 120 -6.24 11.23 -3.73
CA LEU A 120 -6.11 9.84 -3.27
C LEU A 120 -6.46 8.84 -4.36
N GLY A 121 -7.50 9.11 -5.15
CA GLY A 121 -7.88 8.29 -6.30
C GLY A 121 -6.80 8.23 -7.39
N GLU A 122 -6.16 9.36 -7.69
CA GLU A 122 -5.03 9.43 -8.63
C GLU A 122 -3.82 8.66 -8.12
N ILE A 123 -3.45 8.86 -6.86
CA ILE A 123 -2.34 8.13 -6.21
C ILE A 123 -2.57 6.61 -6.26
N LEU A 124 -3.77 6.14 -5.87
CA LEU A 124 -4.11 4.72 -5.90
C LEU A 124 -4.05 4.15 -7.32
N THR A 125 -4.58 4.89 -8.31
CA THR A 125 -4.56 4.45 -9.72
C THR A 125 -3.12 4.32 -10.21
N TYR A 126 -2.28 5.32 -9.95
CA TYR A 126 -0.88 5.32 -10.35
C TYR A 126 -0.08 4.21 -9.66
N ALA A 127 -0.28 4.02 -8.35
CA ALA A 127 0.40 3.00 -7.58
C ALA A 127 -0.05 1.58 -7.97
N ASN A 128 -1.34 1.36 -8.24
CA ASN A 128 -1.85 0.08 -8.73
C ASN A 128 -1.28 -0.26 -10.13
N ALA A 129 -1.16 0.72 -11.02
CA ALA A 129 -0.56 0.51 -12.34
C ALA A 129 0.93 0.17 -12.23
N GLY A 130 1.69 0.88 -11.40
CA GLY A 130 3.09 0.58 -11.13
C GLY A 130 3.28 -0.83 -10.57
N ALA A 131 2.48 -1.19 -9.56
CA ALA A 131 2.49 -2.52 -8.96
C ALA A 131 2.11 -3.64 -9.96
N ALA A 132 1.17 -3.38 -10.85
CA ALA A 132 0.81 -4.34 -11.91
C ALA A 132 1.96 -4.54 -12.90
N LEU A 133 2.57 -3.46 -13.38
CA LEU A 133 3.65 -3.51 -14.38
C LEU A 133 4.87 -4.30 -13.92
N ILE A 134 5.32 -4.12 -12.66
CA ILE A 134 6.47 -4.85 -12.16
C ILE A 134 6.20 -6.36 -12.13
N THR A 135 4.96 -6.78 -11.87
CA THR A 135 4.62 -8.21 -11.83
C THR A 135 4.71 -8.90 -13.19
N MET A 136 4.70 -8.15 -14.29
CA MET A 136 4.80 -8.69 -15.66
C MET A 136 6.23 -9.07 -16.07
N LYS A 137 7.21 -8.78 -15.23
CA LYS A 137 8.64 -9.05 -15.49
C LYS A 137 9.26 -9.84 -14.34
N LYS A 138 10.37 -10.54 -14.62
CA LYS A 138 11.17 -11.16 -13.58
C LYS A 138 12.12 -10.15 -12.94
N GLY A 139 12.27 -10.24 -11.63
CA GLY A 139 13.14 -9.38 -10.83
C GLY A 139 12.36 -8.33 -10.05
N ALA A 140 13.07 -7.60 -9.18
CA ALA A 140 12.50 -6.56 -8.33
C ALA A 140 12.97 -5.16 -8.80
N ILE A 141 14.04 -4.62 -8.21
CA ILE A 141 14.52 -3.24 -8.48
C ILE A 141 14.76 -2.98 -9.97
N ARG A 142 15.36 -3.95 -10.69
CA ARG A 142 15.67 -3.80 -12.14
C ARG A 142 14.42 -3.83 -13.04
N SER A 143 13.30 -4.25 -12.51
CA SER A 143 12.02 -4.39 -13.22
C SER A 143 11.02 -3.31 -12.85
N MET A 144 11.39 -2.38 -11.97
CA MET A 144 10.54 -1.24 -11.63
C MET A 144 10.21 -0.44 -12.89
N PRO A 145 8.93 -0.10 -13.10
CA PRO A 145 8.51 0.60 -14.31
C PRO A 145 8.91 2.07 -14.25
N ASP A 146 9.23 2.61 -15.42
CA ASP A 146 9.42 4.04 -15.60
C ASP A 146 8.05 4.76 -15.52
N PRO A 147 8.01 6.05 -15.10
CA PRO A 147 6.77 6.84 -15.00
C PRO A 147 5.96 6.89 -16.31
N GLU A 148 6.65 6.89 -17.46
CA GLU A 148 6.00 6.90 -18.77
C GLU A 148 5.21 5.61 -19.02
N ASN A 149 5.75 4.45 -18.61
CA ASN A 149 5.07 3.15 -18.74
C ASN A 149 3.84 3.07 -17.82
N ILE A 150 3.92 3.64 -16.62
CA ILE A 150 2.78 3.70 -15.69
C ILE A 150 1.66 4.56 -16.29
N THR A 151 2.02 5.77 -16.76
CA THR A 151 1.05 6.70 -17.40
C THR A 151 0.41 6.09 -18.65
N LYS A 152 1.19 5.35 -19.45
CA LYS A 152 0.68 4.66 -20.63
C LYS A 152 -0.34 3.59 -20.25
N MET A 153 -0.04 2.73 -19.27
CA MET A 153 -0.96 1.70 -18.78
C MET A 153 -2.31 2.29 -18.32
N ILE A 154 -2.25 3.41 -17.60
CA ILE A 154 -3.48 4.09 -17.12
C ILE A 154 -4.34 4.59 -18.28
N LYS A 155 -3.72 5.11 -19.37
CA LYS A 155 -4.44 5.63 -20.52
C LYS A 155 -5.05 4.55 -21.43
N GLU A 156 -4.48 3.34 -21.38
CA GLU A 156 -4.91 2.21 -22.22
C GLU A 156 -5.93 1.29 -21.51
N ALA A 157 -6.24 1.51 -20.24
CA ALA A 157 -7.17 0.74 -19.42
C ALA A 157 -8.59 1.32 -19.46
#